data_198982e620a1ca98918482652994375b
#
_entry.id   198982e620a1ca98918482652994375b
#
_cell.length_a   1.000
_cell.length_b   1.000
_cell.length_c   1.000
_cell.angle_alpha   90.00
_cell.angle_beta   90.00
_cell.angle_gamma   90.00
#
_symmetry.space_group_name_H-M   'P 1'
#
loop_
_entity.id
_entity.type
_entity.pdbx_description
1 polymer ?
#
loop_
_entity_poly.entity_id
_entity_poly.type
_entity_poly.pdbx_seq_one_letter_code
_entity_poly.pdbx_strand_id
1 'polypeptide(L)'
;IMNKKILTTAISLLFVSSVGAQRGNTRWTAEGISLNRPVPELRSASDGDVDYSDGVFIVNEDWYGHQNSTVNFLTNQGEWIYRAFQKENPGRELGCTTQFGTIYGNRFYFVSKQERDPGAKITGSRFAVCDASTMEVIKEFPYIATTTKTDKNGKETLISIADGRSYLPVDEHKGYIGTSNGIYVFDNDNLTIGGQIKGTGNPNDEGYGQLYYAQIGTMVRANDYIFADRKSTRLNSSH
;
A
#
# COMPACT_ATOMS: atom_id res chain seq x y z
N ILE A 1 -32.93 15.31 -4.66
CA ILE A 1 -32.67 15.77 -3.28
C ILE A 1 -32.41 14.51 -2.47
N MET A 2 -31.16 14.13 -2.36
CA MET A 2 -30.75 12.97 -1.55
C MET A 2 -30.87 13.34 -0.06
N ASN A 3 -31.63 12.56 0.66
CA ASN A 3 -32.06 12.87 2.02
C ASN A 3 -30.84 12.89 2.98
N LYS A 4 -30.46 14.06 3.48
CA LYS A 4 -29.31 14.26 4.41
C LYS A 4 -29.31 13.32 5.62
N LYS A 5 -30.48 12.78 6.00
CA LYS A 5 -30.61 11.84 7.13
C LYS A 5 -29.99 10.44 6.83
N ILE A 6 -30.00 9.99 5.57
CA ILE A 6 -29.44 8.69 5.20
C ILE A 6 -27.91 8.73 5.22
N LEU A 7 -27.31 9.86 4.82
CA LEU A 7 -25.86 10.00 4.80
C LEU A 7 -25.26 10.07 6.22
N THR A 8 -25.94 10.75 7.15
CA THR A 8 -25.50 10.87 8.55
C THR A 8 -25.57 9.51 9.27
N THR A 9 -26.57 8.68 8.95
CA THR A 9 -26.71 7.34 9.54
C THR A 9 -25.63 6.38 9.04
N ALA A 10 -25.27 6.44 7.75
CA ALA A 10 -24.22 5.60 7.17
C ALA A 10 -22.82 5.92 7.74
N ILE A 11 -22.52 7.21 7.96
CA ILE A 11 -21.24 7.63 8.55
C ILE A 11 -21.13 7.21 10.03
N SER A 12 -22.22 7.27 10.77
CA SER A 12 -22.25 6.84 12.19
C SER A 12 -22.04 5.32 12.32
N LEU A 13 -22.58 4.53 11.39
CA LEU A 13 -22.42 3.07 11.37
C LEU A 13 -20.95 2.65 11.06
N LEU A 14 -20.27 3.36 10.18
CA LEU A 14 -18.85 3.12 9.86
C LEU A 14 -17.92 3.42 11.04
N PHE A 15 -18.25 4.42 11.86
CA PHE A 15 -17.45 4.78 13.06
C PHE A 15 -17.63 3.79 14.20
N VAL A 16 -18.82 3.22 14.38
CA VAL A 16 -19.09 2.23 15.44
C VAL A 16 -18.44 0.88 15.13
N SER A 17 -18.33 0.49 13.86
CA SER A 17 -17.68 -0.76 13.47
C SER A 17 -16.15 -0.77 13.69
N SER A 18 -15.51 0.40 13.67
CA SER A 18 -14.06 0.51 13.90
C SER A 18 -13.65 0.53 15.38
N VAL A 19 -14.55 0.95 16.28
CA VAL A 19 -14.25 1.02 17.72
C VAL A 19 -14.54 -0.31 18.43
N GLY A 20 -15.43 -1.13 17.90
CA GLY A 20 -15.80 -2.43 18.48
C GLY A 20 -14.78 -3.54 18.29
N ALA A 21 -13.86 -3.40 17.33
CA ALA A 21 -12.88 -4.45 17.00
C ALA A 21 -11.76 -4.63 18.03
N GLN A 22 -11.66 -3.75 19.03
CA GLN A 22 -10.52 -3.74 19.97
C GLN A 22 -10.75 -4.44 21.31
N ARG A 23 -11.92 -4.97 21.63
CA ARG A 23 -12.15 -5.59 22.94
C ARG A 23 -12.96 -6.88 22.87
N GLY A 24 -12.26 -8.00 22.98
CA GLY A 24 -12.84 -9.28 23.33
C GLY A 24 -13.65 -9.96 22.23
N ASN A 25 -14.23 -11.10 22.55
CA ASN A 25 -14.98 -12.00 21.65
C ASN A 25 -16.33 -11.44 21.15
N THR A 26 -16.53 -10.13 21.14
CA THR A 26 -17.79 -9.50 20.77
C THR A 26 -17.70 -8.98 19.34
N ARG A 27 -18.51 -9.55 18.47
CA ARG A 27 -18.71 -9.03 17.10
C ARG A 27 -19.89 -8.08 17.10
N TRP A 28 -19.72 -6.94 16.46
CA TRP A 28 -20.78 -5.97 16.21
C TRP A 28 -21.30 -6.10 14.79
N THR A 29 -22.62 -6.15 14.65
CA THR A 29 -23.27 -5.99 13.36
C THR A 29 -23.38 -4.51 13.00
N ALA A 30 -23.77 -4.23 11.76
CA ALA A 30 -24.06 -2.87 11.31
C ALA A 30 -25.20 -2.21 12.10
N GLU A 31 -26.06 -2.98 12.74
CA GLU A 31 -27.13 -2.50 13.63
C GLU A 31 -26.68 -2.34 15.09
N GLY A 32 -25.41 -2.56 15.39
CA GLY A 32 -24.88 -2.46 16.75
C GLY A 32 -25.23 -3.63 17.67
N ILE A 33 -25.75 -4.73 17.12
CA ILE A 33 -26.10 -5.93 17.86
C ILE A 33 -24.85 -6.75 18.10
N SER A 34 -24.51 -6.99 19.37
CA SER A 34 -23.47 -7.93 19.72
C SER A 34 -23.90 -9.35 19.41
N LEU A 35 -23.25 -9.97 18.45
CA LEU A 35 -23.40 -11.39 18.19
C LEU A 35 -22.41 -12.13 19.09
N ASN A 36 -22.80 -12.57 20.25
CA ASN A 36 -22.01 -13.45 21.11
C ASN A 36 -21.72 -14.79 20.40
N ARG A 37 -20.99 -14.75 19.30
CA ARG A 37 -20.49 -15.94 18.62
C ARG A 37 -19.06 -16.16 19.12
N PRO A 38 -18.67 -17.39 19.41
CA PRO A 38 -17.29 -17.70 19.66
C PRO A 38 -16.50 -17.24 18.43
N VAL A 39 -15.43 -16.45 18.67
CA VAL A 39 -14.46 -16.18 17.61
C VAL A 39 -13.92 -17.54 17.21
N PRO A 40 -13.93 -17.90 15.91
CA PRO A 40 -13.27 -19.12 15.47
C PRO A 40 -11.85 -19.13 16.04
N GLU A 41 -11.40 -20.27 16.57
CA GLU A 41 -10.01 -20.40 16.97
C GLU A 41 -9.16 -20.03 15.76
N LEU A 42 -8.25 -19.06 15.94
CA LEU A 42 -7.32 -18.65 14.91
C LEU A 42 -6.34 -19.81 14.69
N ARG A 43 -6.54 -20.57 13.63
CA ARG A 43 -5.65 -21.65 13.24
C ARG A 43 -4.65 -21.15 12.22
N SER A 44 -3.39 -21.56 12.33
CA SER A 44 -2.48 -21.47 11.20
C SER A 44 -2.99 -22.43 10.14
N ALA A 45 -3.10 -21.97 8.90
CA ALA A 45 -3.39 -22.87 7.79
C ALA A 45 -2.33 -23.97 7.71
N SER A 46 -2.75 -25.19 7.47
CA SER A 46 -1.84 -26.28 7.14
C SER A 46 -1.08 -25.99 5.85
N ASP A 47 0.08 -26.59 5.66
CA ASP A 47 0.98 -26.41 4.49
C ASP A 47 0.39 -26.87 3.13
N GLY A 48 -0.89 -26.63 2.89
CA GLY A 48 -1.56 -26.88 1.60
C GLY A 48 -1.60 -25.62 0.73
N ASP A 49 -1.99 -25.81 -0.53
CA ASP A 49 -2.25 -24.70 -1.44
C ASP A 49 -3.34 -23.80 -0.84
N VAL A 50 -3.01 -22.53 -0.69
CA VAL A 50 -3.92 -21.53 -0.14
C VAL A 50 -4.69 -20.88 -1.29
N ASP A 51 -6.00 -20.87 -1.18
CA ASP A 51 -6.84 -20.07 -2.07
C ASP A 51 -6.94 -18.63 -1.55
N TYR A 52 -6.15 -17.75 -2.13
CA TYR A 52 -6.15 -16.32 -1.81
C TYR A 52 -7.32 -15.55 -2.42
N SER A 53 -8.21 -16.18 -3.17
CA SER A 53 -9.37 -15.52 -3.77
C SER A 53 -10.55 -15.36 -2.81
N ASP A 54 -10.56 -16.11 -1.70
CA ASP A 54 -11.69 -16.18 -0.76
C ASP A 54 -11.29 -15.83 0.68
N GLY A 55 -11.18 -14.52 0.94
CA GLY A 55 -10.79 -14.05 2.26
C GLY A 55 -10.47 -12.55 2.31
N VAL A 56 -9.68 -12.16 3.29
CA VAL A 56 -9.31 -10.76 3.54
C VAL A 56 -7.81 -10.65 3.71
N PHE A 57 -7.19 -9.82 2.90
CA PHE A 57 -5.80 -9.43 3.07
C PHE A 57 -5.65 -8.30 4.10
N ILE A 58 -4.62 -8.40 4.91
CA ILE A 58 -4.23 -7.38 5.88
C ILE A 58 -2.78 -7.02 5.60
N VAL A 59 -2.59 -5.84 5.01
CA VAL A 59 -1.26 -5.28 4.76
C VAL A 59 -0.80 -4.61 6.04
N ASN A 60 0.33 -5.07 6.57
CA ASN A 60 0.92 -4.55 7.80
C ASN A 60 2.10 -3.65 7.44
N GLU A 61 2.01 -2.40 7.84
CA GLU A 61 3.10 -1.43 7.68
C GLU A 61 4.34 -1.85 8.47
N ASP A 62 4.11 -2.58 9.55
CA ASP A 62 5.10 -3.04 10.54
C ASP A 62 5.82 -1.89 11.28
N TRP A 63 6.66 -2.23 12.22
CA TRP A 63 7.34 -1.27 13.06
C TRP A 63 8.70 -0.88 12.47
N TYR A 64 8.82 0.36 12.03
CA TYR A 64 10.05 0.91 11.49
C TYR A 64 11.24 0.73 12.44
N GLY A 65 12.36 0.27 11.90
CA GLY A 65 13.57 -0.03 12.64
C GLY A 65 13.74 -1.51 13.03
N HIS A 66 12.75 -2.35 12.70
CA HIS A 66 12.75 -3.76 13.08
C HIS A 66 12.71 -4.73 11.91
N GLN A 67 11.80 -4.51 10.95
CA GLN A 67 11.60 -5.42 9.82
C GLN A 67 10.87 -4.75 8.65
N ASN A 68 10.93 -5.38 7.50
CA ASN A 68 10.08 -5.02 6.36
C ASN A 68 8.62 -5.38 6.62
N SER A 69 7.74 -4.79 5.84
CA SER A 69 6.30 -4.98 5.90
C SER A 69 5.87 -6.41 5.57
N THR A 70 4.73 -6.78 6.07
CA THR A 70 4.15 -8.10 5.87
C THR A 70 2.70 -8.02 5.36
N VAL A 71 2.23 -9.12 4.80
CA VAL A 71 0.83 -9.31 4.44
C VAL A 71 0.33 -10.56 5.13
N ASN A 72 -0.77 -10.44 5.85
CA ASN A 72 -1.49 -11.59 6.39
C ASN A 72 -2.77 -11.80 5.59
N PHE A 73 -3.25 -13.01 5.56
CA PHE A 73 -4.50 -13.36 4.93
C PHE A 73 -5.39 -14.11 5.92
N LEU A 74 -6.64 -13.70 6.01
CA LEU A 74 -7.66 -14.37 6.80
C LEU A 74 -8.66 -15.01 5.83
N THR A 75 -8.72 -16.33 5.83
CA THR A 75 -9.69 -17.06 5.02
C THR A 75 -11.12 -16.87 5.54
N ASN A 76 -12.13 -17.10 4.70
CA ASN A 76 -13.52 -17.07 5.13
C ASN A 76 -13.88 -18.19 6.15
N GLN A 77 -13.04 -19.21 6.27
CA GLN A 77 -13.16 -20.26 7.28
C GLN A 77 -12.56 -19.85 8.64
N GLY A 78 -11.92 -18.67 8.70
CA GLY A 78 -11.33 -18.13 9.93
C GLY A 78 -9.89 -18.58 10.19
N GLU A 79 -9.22 -19.11 9.18
CA GLU A 79 -7.80 -19.49 9.27
C GLU A 79 -6.90 -18.29 8.95
N TRP A 80 -5.87 -18.10 9.75
CA TRP A 80 -4.86 -17.09 9.52
C TRP A 80 -3.65 -17.66 8.80
N ILE A 81 -3.27 -16.98 7.71
CA ILE A 81 -2.02 -17.21 7.01
C ILE A 81 -1.14 -16.00 7.27
N TYR A 82 -0.15 -16.20 8.10
CA TYR A 82 0.81 -15.15 8.44
C TYR A 82 1.87 -15.02 7.37
N ARG A 83 2.25 -13.76 7.08
CA ARG A 83 3.31 -13.44 6.12
C ARG A 83 3.08 -14.10 4.75
N ALA A 84 1.85 -14.01 4.25
CA ALA A 84 1.44 -14.65 2.99
C ALA A 84 2.39 -14.34 1.83
N PHE A 85 2.86 -13.09 1.71
CA PHE A 85 3.84 -12.73 0.68
C PHE A 85 5.14 -13.53 0.82
N GLN A 86 5.72 -13.62 2.01
CA GLN A 86 6.97 -14.33 2.24
C GLN A 86 6.79 -15.86 2.15
N LYS A 87 5.63 -16.36 2.51
CA LYS A 87 5.28 -17.78 2.40
C LYS A 87 5.32 -18.23 0.94
N GLU A 88 4.68 -17.49 0.06
CA GLU A 88 4.60 -17.84 -1.37
C GLU A 88 5.84 -17.40 -2.17
N ASN A 89 6.70 -16.56 -1.58
CA ASN A 89 7.93 -16.06 -2.21
C ASN A 89 9.15 -16.25 -1.29
N PRO A 90 9.63 -17.48 -1.09
CA PRO A 90 10.75 -17.76 -0.20
C PRO A 90 11.99 -16.94 -0.53
N GLY A 91 12.55 -16.27 0.49
CA GLY A 91 13.73 -15.41 0.33
C GLY A 91 13.46 -14.00 -0.22
N ARG A 92 12.20 -13.64 -0.44
CA ARG A 92 11.77 -12.30 -0.84
C ARG A 92 11.02 -11.61 0.28
N GLU A 93 11.02 -10.28 0.26
CA GLU A 93 10.25 -9.46 1.18
C GLU A 93 9.65 -8.25 0.45
N LEU A 94 8.54 -7.74 0.98
CA LEU A 94 8.06 -6.41 0.63
C LEU A 94 9.06 -5.35 1.13
N GLY A 95 8.87 -4.11 0.70
CA GLY A 95 9.64 -3.00 1.25
C GLY A 95 9.25 -2.67 2.70
N CYS A 96 9.81 -1.58 3.18
CA CYS A 96 9.51 -1.03 4.49
C CYS A 96 8.34 -0.05 4.40
N THR A 97 7.47 -0.09 5.41
CA THR A 97 6.34 0.84 5.51
C THR A 97 5.44 0.75 4.27
N THR A 98 4.94 -0.47 4.01
CA THR A 98 3.97 -0.72 2.94
C THR A 98 2.60 -0.22 3.39
N GLN A 99 2.27 0.99 2.97
CA GLN A 99 1.05 1.69 3.38
C GLN A 99 -0.13 1.43 2.44
N PHE A 100 0.12 0.80 1.31
CA PHE A 100 -0.90 0.65 0.28
C PHE A 100 -0.82 -0.71 -0.40
N GLY A 101 -1.99 -1.32 -0.54
CA GLY A 101 -2.19 -2.51 -1.35
C GLY A 101 -3.53 -2.41 -2.08
N THR A 102 -3.57 -2.81 -3.33
CA THR A 102 -4.81 -2.85 -4.12
C THR A 102 -4.80 -3.98 -5.13
N ILE A 103 -5.97 -4.59 -5.32
CA ILE A 103 -6.18 -5.61 -6.34
C ILE A 103 -6.88 -4.97 -7.53
N TYR A 104 -6.38 -5.26 -8.71
CA TYR A 104 -7.02 -4.90 -9.97
C TYR A 104 -6.84 -6.03 -11.00
N GLY A 105 -7.95 -6.53 -11.50
CA GLY A 105 -7.96 -7.75 -12.31
C GLY A 105 -7.41 -8.93 -11.49
N ASN A 106 -6.45 -9.63 -12.05
CA ASN A 106 -5.77 -10.76 -11.41
C ASN A 106 -4.45 -10.38 -10.72
N ARG A 107 -4.20 -9.10 -10.49
CA ARG A 107 -2.94 -8.62 -9.92
C ARG A 107 -3.17 -7.90 -8.59
N PHE A 108 -2.26 -8.14 -7.66
CA PHE A 108 -2.17 -7.41 -6.40
C PHE A 108 -0.92 -6.52 -6.42
N TYR A 109 -1.13 -5.23 -6.22
CA TYR A 109 -0.08 -4.22 -6.24
C TYR A 109 0.19 -3.74 -4.83
N PHE A 110 1.46 -3.76 -4.43
CA PHE A 110 1.93 -3.25 -3.14
C PHE A 110 2.82 -2.04 -3.33
N VAL A 111 2.62 -1.02 -2.50
CA VAL A 111 3.43 0.19 -2.52
C VAL A 111 4.04 0.41 -1.15
N SER A 112 5.36 0.39 -1.10
CA SER A 112 6.16 0.62 0.10
C SER A 112 6.87 1.97 0.03
N LYS A 113 7.07 2.58 1.17
CA LYS A 113 7.80 3.84 1.27
C LYS A 113 9.26 3.67 0.87
N GLN A 114 9.90 2.63 1.39
CA GLN A 114 11.32 2.35 1.16
C GLN A 114 11.50 0.87 0.77
N GLU A 115 12.63 0.57 0.14
CA GLU A 115 12.95 -0.80 -0.29
C GLU A 115 13.34 -1.71 0.86
N ARG A 116 13.83 -1.14 1.97
CA ARG A 116 14.29 -1.91 3.11
C ARG A 116 14.18 -1.13 4.42
N ASP A 117 13.74 -1.83 5.46
CA ASP A 117 13.84 -1.36 6.84
C ASP A 117 15.29 -1.44 7.33
N PRO A 118 15.79 -0.49 8.15
CA PRO A 118 17.13 -0.56 8.73
C PRO A 118 17.42 -1.85 9.51
N GLY A 119 16.41 -2.43 10.15
CA GLY A 119 16.51 -3.69 10.90
C GLY A 119 16.37 -4.95 10.04
N ALA A 120 15.92 -4.84 8.79
CA ALA A 120 15.71 -5.99 7.92
C ALA A 120 17.01 -6.48 7.29
N LYS A 121 17.10 -7.80 7.09
CA LYS A 121 18.24 -8.46 6.44
C LYS A 121 18.12 -8.46 4.92
N ILE A 122 16.88 -8.54 4.40
CA ILE A 122 16.58 -8.67 2.98
C ILE A 122 16.13 -7.31 2.46
N THR A 123 16.62 -6.92 1.29
CA THR A 123 16.09 -5.77 0.55
C THR A 123 14.86 -6.22 -0.21
N GLY A 124 13.74 -5.56 0.03
CA GLY A 124 12.50 -5.78 -0.71
C GLY A 124 12.33 -4.74 -1.82
N SER A 125 11.09 -4.33 -2.05
CA SER A 125 10.73 -3.47 -3.16
C SER A 125 9.82 -2.32 -2.74
N ARG A 126 9.98 -1.16 -3.39
CA ARG A 126 9.08 -0.02 -3.22
C ARG A 126 7.76 -0.20 -3.96
N PHE A 127 7.79 -1.01 -5.01
CA PHE A 127 6.60 -1.38 -5.76
C PHE A 127 6.69 -2.85 -6.16
N ALA A 128 5.67 -3.63 -5.82
CA ALA A 128 5.59 -5.04 -6.18
C ALA A 128 4.25 -5.36 -6.83
N VAL A 129 4.28 -6.25 -7.80
CA VAL A 129 3.12 -6.81 -8.47
C VAL A 129 3.13 -8.32 -8.26
N CYS A 130 2.05 -8.82 -7.67
CA CYS A 130 1.83 -10.24 -7.43
C CYS A 130 0.60 -10.74 -8.18
N ASP A 131 0.51 -12.03 -8.40
CA ASP A 131 -0.74 -12.68 -8.76
C ASP A 131 -1.69 -12.62 -7.54
N ALA A 132 -2.92 -12.18 -7.76
CA ALA A 132 -3.86 -11.98 -6.65
C ALA A 132 -4.43 -13.29 -6.08
N SER A 133 -4.35 -14.39 -6.83
CA SER A 133 -4.86 -15.69 -6.43
C SER A 133 -3.81 -16.58 -5.75
N THR A 134 -2.54 -16.41 -6.11
CA THR A 134 -1.42 -17.22 -5.58
C THR A 134 -0.49 -16.43 -4.68
N MET A 135 -0.55 -15.11 -4.69
CA MET A 135 0.40 -14.20 -4.03
C MET A 135 1.84 -14.30 -4.58
N GLU A 136 2.07 -15.08 -5.62
CA GLU A 136 3.39 -15.17 -6.26
C GLU A 136 3.79 -13.85 -6.91
N VAL A 137 5.05 -13.46 -6.75
CA VAL A 137 5.60 -12.24 -7.35
C VAL A 137 5.70 -12.39 -8.86
N ILE A 138 5.08 -11.46 -9.58
CA ILE A 138 5.21 -11.28 -11.01
C ILE A 138 6.36 -10.32 -11.33
N LYS A 139 6.42 -9.19 -10.59
CA LYS A 139 7.43 -8.16 -10.80
C LYS A 139 7.72 -7.35 -9.54
N GLU A 140 8.98 -6.99 -9.36
CA GLU A 140 9.43 -6.15 -8.24
C GLU A 140 10.28 -4.99 -8.73
N PHE A 141 10.13 -3.86 -8.03
CA PHE A 141 10.88 -2.63 -8.29
C PHE A 141 11.46 -2.12 -6.96
N PRO A 142 12.75 -2.33 -6.70
CA PRO A 142 13.40 -1.77 -5.52
C PRO A 142 13.29 -0.25 -5.45
N TYR A 143 13.26 0.39 -6.61
CA TYR A 143 13.11 1.84 -6.74
C TYR A 143 12.02 2.20 -7.74
N ILE A 144 11.27 3.27 -7.45
CA ILE A 144 10.30 3.86 -8.39
C ILE A 144 11.04 4.83 -9.32
N ALA A 145 11.88 5.68 -8.75
CA ALA A 145 12.75 6.57 -9.52
C ALA A 145 14.06 6.79 -8.76
N THR A 146 15.13 6.99 -9.50
CA THR A 146 16.47 7.13 -8.95
C THR A 146 17.23 8.27 -9.61
N THR A 147 18.24 8.77 -8.90
CA THR A 147 19.28 9.63 -9.45
C THR A 147 20.65 9.16 -8.95
N THR A 148 21.69 9.59 -9.62
CA THR A 148 23.08 9.32 -9.18
C THR A 148 23.57 10.49 -8.36
N LYS A 149 24.10 10.20 -7.18
CA LYS A 149 24.81 11.17 -6.34
C LYS A 149 26.29 10.84 -6.31
N THR A 150 27.11 11.82 -6.63
CA THR A 150 28.57 11.69 -6.56
C THR A 150 29.07 12.31 -5.25
N ASP A 151 29.84 11.57 -4.48
CA ASP A 151 30.47 12.07 -3.26
C ASP A 151 31.74 12.88 -3.56
N LYS A 152 32.35 13.47 -2.51
CA LYS A 152 33.57 14.28 -2.62
C LYS A 152 34.79 13.52 -3.14
N ASN A 153 34.72 12.19 -3.16
CA ASN A 153 35.80 11.31 -3.64
C ASN A 153 35.55 10.83 -5.07
N GLY A 154 34.50 11.32 -5.72
CA GLY A 154 34.11 10.90 -7.07
C GLY A 154 33.34 9.58 -7.12
N LYS A 155 32.95 9.00 -5.98
CA LYS A 155 32.16 7.77 -5.94
C LYS A 155 30.69 8.06 -6.23
N GLU A 156 30.18 7.41 -7.24
CA GLU A 156 28.77 7.46 -7.59
C GLU A 156 27.94 6.46 -6.79
N THR A 157 26.79 6.91 -6.32
CA THR A 157 25.84 6.09 -5.58
C THR A 157 24.44 6.36 -6.14
N LEU A 158 23.72 5.29 -6.48
CA LEU A 158 22.32 5.38 -6.88
C LEU A 158 21.47 5.64 -5.64
N ILE A 159 20.66 6.68 -5.67
CA ILE A 159 19.74 7.04 -4.61
C ILE A 159 18.30 7.13 -5.14
N SER A 160 17.35 6.74 -4.30
CA SER A 160 15.94 6.93 -4.61
C SER A 160 15.56 8.40 -4.47
N ILE A 161 14.73 8.89 -5.39
CA ILE A 161 14.13 10.23 -5.35
C ILE A 161 12.62 10.18 -5.20
N ALA A 162 12.04 9.02 -5.02
CA ALA A 162 10.59 8.84 -4.89
C ALA A 162 10.29 7.69 -3.92
N ASP A 163 9.70 8.02 -2.77
CA ASP A 163 9.13 7.05 -1.85
C ASP A 163 7.71 6.69 -2.29
N GLY A 164 7.36 5.41 -2.30
CA GLY A 164 6.03 4.98 -2.68
C GLY A 164 4.95 5.42 -1.67
N ARG A 165 3.76 5.72 -2.16
CA ARG A 165 2.62 6.15 -1.33
C ARG A 165 1.31 5.46 -1.69
N SER A 166 0.99 5.40 -2.97
CA SER A 166 -0.26 4.83 -3.45
C SER A 166 -0.13 4.34 -4.89
N TYR A 167 -1.09 3.55 -5.32
CA TYR A 167 -1.23 3.14 -6.71
C TYR A 167 -2.70 3.25 -7.13
N LEU A 168 -2.94 3.77 -8.31
CA LEU A 168 -4.25 3.78 -8.92
C LEU A 168 -4.19 3.06 -10.26
N PRO A 169 -4.82 1.89 -10.41
CA PRO A 169 -5.07 1.32 -11.72
C PRO A 169 -6.09 2.20 -12.46
N VAL A 170 -5.69 2.74 -13.60
CA VAL A 170 -6.55 3.60 -14.41
C VAL A 170 -7.41 2.75 -15.33
N ASP A 171 -6.77 1.80 -15.97
CA ASP A 171 -7.36 0.78 -16.82
C ASP A 171 -6.43 -0.46 -16.84
N GLU A 172 -6.77 -1.45 -17.66
CA GLU A 172 -5.98 -2.69 -17.77
C GLU A 172 -4.56 -2.46 -18.31
N HIS A 173 -4.33 -1.37 -19.05
CA HIS A 173 -3.05 -1.05 -19.67
C HIS A 173 -2.19 -0.09 -18.86
N LYS A 174 -2.80 0.73 -18.00
CA LYS A 174 -2.13 1.84 -17.35
C LYS A 174 -2.53 2.03 -15.90
N GLY A 175 -1.55 2.35 -15.08
CA GLY A 175 -1.73 2.81 -13.71
C GLY A 175 -0.87 4.03 -13.37
N TYR A 176 -1.11 4.59 -12.21
CA TYR A 176 -0.34 5.69 -11.66
C TYR A 176 0.20 5.34 -10.28
N ILE A 177 1.50 5.54 -10.08
CA ILE A 177 2.16 5.38 -8.79
C ILE A 177 2.29 6.77 -8.16
N GLY A 178 1.58 6.99 -7.06
CA GLY A 178 1.75 8.17 -6.23
C GLY A 178 2.95 8.02 -5.31
N THR A 179 3.78 9.06 -5.24
CA THR A 179 5.03 9.03 -4.47
C THR A 179 5.18 10.26 -3.57
N SER A 180 6.24 10.28 -2.79
CA SER A 180 6.66 11.48 -2.05
C SER A 180 7.03 12.65 -2.96
N ASN A 181 7.30 12.40 -4.22
CA ASN A 181 7.67 13.38 -5.22
C ASN A 181 6.93 13.17 -6.54
N GLY A 182 5.63 13.46 -6.53
CA GLY A 182 4.79 13.42 -7.74
C GLY A 182 4.26 12.04 -8.11
N ILE A 183 3.77 11.95 -9.34
CA ILE A 183 3.07 10.79 -9.88
C ILE A 183 3.89 10.22 -11.05
N TYR A 184 4.11 8.90 -11.03
CA TYR A 184 4.77 8.16 -12.10
C TYR A 184 3.77 7.29 -12.84
N VAL A 185 3.94 7.18 -14.15
CA VAL A 185 3.11 6.30 -14.99
C VAL A 185 3.62 4.86 -14.82
N PHE A 186 2.70 3.93 -14.74
CA PHE A 186 2.99 2.50 -14.76
C PHE A 186 2.31 1.85 -15.95
N ASP A 187 3.08 1.15 -16.76
CA ASP A 187 2.60 0.34 -17.85
C ASP A 187 2.24 -1.06 -17.33
N ASN A 188 0.96 -1.37 -17.33
CA ASN A 188 0.44 -2.65 -16.83
C ASN A 188 0.71 -3.81 -17.80
N ASP A 189 0.88 -3.53 -19.10
CA ASP A 189 1.14 -4.58 -20.10
C ASP A 189 2.56 -5.09 -20.00
N ASN A 190 3.53 -4.15 -19.97
CA ASN A 190 4.95 -4.46 -19.97
C ASN A 190 5.55 -4.52 -18.56
N LEU A 191 4.79 -4.19 -17.54
CA LEU A 191 5.23 -4.07 -16.14
C LEU A 191 6.49 -3.20 -16.03
N THR A 192 6.36 -1.95 -16.45
CA THR A 192 7.45 -0.97 -16.42
C THR A 192 7.01 0.34 -15.80
N ILE A 193 7.90 0.95 -15.04
CA ILE A 193 7.69 2.30 -14.50
C ILE A 193 8.18 3.31 -15.53
N GLY A 194 7.27 4.16 -15.97
CA GLY A 194 7.54 5.24 -16.91
C GLY A 194 7.97 6.53 -16.22
N GLY A 195 7.90 7.62 -16.97
CA GLY A 195 8.29 8.93 -16.49
C GLY A 195 7.30 9.55 -15.48
N GLN A 196 7.80 10.54 -14.74
CA GLN A 196 6.98 11.37 -13.87
C GLN A 196 6.03 12.25 -14.72
N ILE A 197 4.78 12.35 -14.29
CA ILE A 197 3.81 13.27 -14.90
C ILE A 197 4.25 14.70 -14.61
N LYS A 198 4.45 15.48 -15.69
CA LYS A 198 4.91 16.87 -15.61
C LYS A 198 4.01 17.71 -14.69
N GLY A 199 4.62 18.46 -13.79
CA GLY A 199 3.93 19.37 -12.86
C GLY A 199 3.41 18.69 -11.58
N THR A 200 3.55 17.38 -11.44
CA THR A 200 3.14 16.67 -10.22
C THR A 200 4.26 16.62 -9.17
N GLY A 201 5.51 16.64 -9.58
CA GLY A 201 6.67 16.65 -8.70
C GLY A 201 7.03 18.04 -8.18
N ASN A 202 8.04 18.10 -7.33
CA ASN A 202 8.67 19.32 -6.89
C ASN A 202 9.78 19.71 -7.88
N PRO A 203 9.66 20.81 -8.59
CA PRO A 203 10.67 21.23 -9.57
C PRO A 203 12.01 21.60 -8.94
N ASN A 204 12.05 21.86 -7.64
CA ASN A 204 13.25 22.24 -6.90
C ASN A 204 13.82 21.07 -6.07
N ASP A 205 13.34 19.85 -6.30
CA ASP A 205 13.84 18.69 -5.58
C ASP A 205 15.11 18.17 -6.25
N GLU A 206 16.23 18.50 -5.64
CA GLU A 206 17.55 18.00 -6.03
C GLU A 206 17.87 16.62 -5.40
N GLY A 207 16.86 15.87 -5.01
CA GLY A 207 16.96 14.59 -4.35
C GLY A 207 16.30 14.57 -2.96
N TYR A 208 16.75 13.73 -2.08
CA TYR A 208 16.13 13.39 -0.79
C TYR A 208 15.77 14.55 0.17
N GLY A 209 16.14 15.79 -0.15
CA GLY A 209 16.02 16.91 0.79
C GLY A 209 14.61 17.41 1.06
N GLN A 210 13.62 17.12 0.21
CA GLN A 210 12.28 17.70 0.33
C GLN A 210 11.14 16.71 0.05
N LEU A 211 11.26 15.54 0.64
CA LEU A 211 10.38 14.38 0.47
C LEU A 211 8.88 14.65 0.63
N TYR A 212 8.48 15.79 1.14
CA TYR A 212 7.08 16.02 1.50
C TYR A 212 6.38 17.14 0.71
N TYR A 213 7.10 17.85 -0.14
CA TYR A 213 6.55 19.01 -0.85
C TYR A 213 5.56 18.65 -1.95
N ALA A 214 5.74 17.52 -2.60
CA ALA A 214 4.88 17.06 -3.69
C ALA A 214 4.36 15.65 -3.42
N GLN A 215 4.20 15.31 -2.15
CA GLN A 215 3.70 14.01 -1.74
C GLN A 215 2.28 13.82 -2.26
N ILE A 216 2.07 12.72 -2.96
CA ILE A 216 0.77 12.27 -3.43
C ILE A 216 0.21 11.29 -2.41
N GLY A 217 -0.97 11.61 -1.90
CA GLY A 217 -1.75 10.72 -1.05
C GLY A 217 -2.61 9.76 -1.87
N THR A 218 -3.89 9.72 -1.55
CA THR A 218 -4.86 8.91 -2.27
C THR A 218 -5.15 9.49 -3.65
N MET A 219 -5.29 8.60 -4.62
CA MET A 219 -5.77 8.94 -5.96
C MET A 219 -7.09 8.23 -6.22
N VAL A 220 -8.00 8.89 -6.92
CA VAL A 220 -9.29 8.31 -7.33
C VAL A 220 -9.59 8.68 -8.78
N ARG A 221 -10.23 7.74 -9.49
CA ARG A 221 -10.78 8.02 -10.82
C ARG A 221 -12.26 8.36 -10.68
N ALA A 222 -12.68 9.46 -11.33
CA ALA A 222 -14.07 9.80 -11.49
C ALA A 222 -14.31 10.22 -12.93
N ASN A 223 -15.11 9.45 -13.65
CA ASN A 223 -15.31 9.58 -15.10
C ASN A 223 -13.96 9.52 -15.85
N ASP A 224 -13.66 10.56 -16.63
CA ASP A 224 -12.43 10.67 -17.43
C ASP A 224 -11.29 11.38 -16.70
N TYR A 225 -11.48 11.71 -15.43
CA TYR A 225 -10.52 12.46 -14.62
C TYR A 225 -9.92 11.61 -13.51
N ILE A 226 -8.66 11.90 -13.22
CA ILE A 226 -7.97 11.41 -12.03
C ILE A 226 -7.78 12.56 -11.05
N PHE A 227 -8.26 12.38 -9.85
CA PHE A 227 -8.05 13.28 -8.73
C PHE A 227 -6.98 12.72 -7.83
N ALA A 228 -5.98 13.51 -7.50
CA ALA A 228 -4.91 13.14 -6.61
C ALA A 228 -4.86 14.12 -5.43
N ASP A 229 -4.85 13.59 -4.21
CA ASP A 229 -4.55 14.39 -3.04
C ASP A 229 -3.06 14.73 -3.05
N ARG A 230 -2.74 15.99 -3.14
CA ARG A 230 -1.37 16.49 -3.09
C ARG A 230 -1.15 17.30 -1.82
N LYS A 231 -0.28 16.82 -0.97
CA LYS A 231 0.15 17.60 0.19
C LYS A 231 0.91 18.82 -0.28
N SER A 232 0.29 20.00 -0.16
CA SER A 232 0.99 21.26 -0.29
C SER A 232 1.47 21.69 1.10
N THR A 233 2.67 22.23 1.21
CA THR A 233 3.11 22.98 2.40
C THR A 233 2.25 24.22 2.50
N ARG A 234 1.09 24.10 3.15
CA ARG A 234 0.49 25.30 3.72
C ARG A 234 1.33 25.65 4.94
N LEU A 235 1.85 26.85 4.96
CA LEU A 235 2.29 27.51 6.19
C LEU A 235 1.19 27.28 7.22
N ASN A 236 1.49 26.55 8.28
CA ASN A 236 0.63 26.57 9.46
C ASN A 236 0.60 28.04 9.91
N SER A 237 -0.45 28.74 9.57
CA SER A 237 -0.81 29.94 10.31
C SER A 237 -1.23 29.42 11.69
N SER A 238 -0.28 29.43 12.63
CA SER A 238 -0.57 29.34 14.05
C SER A 238 -1.48 30.51 14.40
N HIS A 239 -2.71 30.20 14.77
CA HIS A 239 -3.53 31.07 15.58
C HIS A 239 -3.32 30.74 17.04
#